data_e3228605d3acb68510efa9e99db95315
#
_entry.id   e3228605d3acb68510efa9e99db95315
#
_cell.length_a   1.000
_cell.length_b   1.000
_cell.length_c   1.000
_cell.angle_alpha   90.00
_cell.angle_beta   90.00
_cell.angle_gamma   90.00
#
_symmetry.space_group_name_H-M   'P 1'
#
loop_
_entity.id
_entity.type
_entity.pdbx_description
1 polymer ?
#
loop_
_entity_poly.entity_id
_entity_poly.type
_entity_poly.pdbx_seq_one_letter_code
_entity_poly.pdbx_strand_id
1 'polypeptide(L)'
;MVSKKRSDKKFISFSGPSCSGKTTLIDTINWSDYFDNYELVESHTRALKAKGMKINEKGSDETQVSVMDIHHSNFTKFDTHHNNANFITDRCVLDGIVFTEWLSNTGRIHQNILEYASSIFMDVKDKIDVLFYCEPVEYTDDKDRKMSKEDHEMVCILFEAYISMFDLNQVVRLKGSVEERAKIVHNKLKHNKRPKLNEQEILWNS
;
A
#
# COMPACT_ATOMS: atom_id res chain seq x y z
N MET A 1 -25.42 18.75 0.87
CA MET A 1 -24.45 17.96 0.06
C MET A 1 -24.87 16.51 0.12
N VAL A 2 -25.31 15.92 -0.99
CA VAL A 2 -25.66 14.50 -1.04
C VAL A 2 -24.34 13.73 -1.03
N SER A 3 -24.03 12.97 0.02
CA SER A 3 -22.88 12.10 0.06
C SER A 3 -23.06 11.06 -1.06
N LYS A 4 -22.26 11.16 -2.11
CA LYS A 4 -22.18 10.16 -3.16
C LYS A 4 -21.82 8.84 -2.48
N LYS A 5 -22.75 7.89 -2.45
CA LYS A 5 -22.52 6.54 -1.91
C LYS A 5 -21.26 6.00 -2.58
N ARG A 6 -20.18 5.78 -1.83
CA ARG A 6 -18.94 5.20 -2.35
C ARG A 6 -19.31 3.90 -3.04
N SER A 7 -18.83 3.70 -4.26
CA SER A 7 -19.10 2.47 -5.02
C SER A 7 -18.59 1.26 -4.22
N ASP A 8 -19.10 0.05 -4.50
CA ASP A 8 -18.69 -1.20 -3.83
C ASP A 8 -17.20 -1.58 -4.09
N LYS A 9 -16.48 -0.78 -4.90
CA LYS A 9 -15.05 -0.96 -5.20
C LYS A 9 -14.18 -0.60 -3.99
N LYS A 10 -13.04 -1.28 -3.85
CA LYS A 10 -12.12 -1.13 -2.73
C LYS A 10 -10.73 -0.71 -3.17
N PHE A 11 -10.10 0.18 -2.39
CA PHE A 11 -8.70 0.54 -2.49
C PHE A 11 -7.93 -0.21 -1.41
N ILE A 12 -7.19 -1.24 -1.83
CA ILE A 12 -6.45 -2.15 -0.97
C ILE A 12 -4.96 -1.89 -1.15
N SER A 13 -4.25 -1.69 -0.05
CA SER A 13 -2.83 -1.37 -0.09
C SER A 13 -2.01 -2.34 0.74
N PHE A 14 -0.83 -2.70 0.22
CA PHE A 14 0.20 -3.41 0.96
C PHE A 14 1.32 -2.45 1.31
N SER A 15 1.69 -2.37 2.57
CA SER A 15 2.72 -1.45 3.07
C SER A 15 3.64 -2.14 4.08
N GLY A 16 4.78 -1.55 4.36
CA GLY A 16 5.74 -2.03 5.35
C GLY A 16 7.20 -1.79 4.94
N PRO A 17 8.16 -2.08 5.82
CA PRO A 17 9.59 -1.84 5.58
C PRO A 17 10.12 -2.56 4.34
N SER A 18 11.27 -2.13 3.87
CA SER A 18 11.97 -2.83 2.79
C SER A 18 12.24 -4.29 3.17
N CYS A 19 12.23 -5.19 2.18
CA CYS A 19 12.46 -6.63 2.36
C CYS A 19 11.45 -7.36 3.27
N SER A 20 10.28 -6.79 3.57
CA SER A 20 9.21 -7.46 4.34
C SER A 20 8.37 -8.45 3.52
N GLY A 21 8.75 -8.75 2.28
CA GLY A 21 8.09 -9.77 1.43
C GLY A 21 6.77 -9.34 0.80
N LYS A 22 6.45 -8.04 0.74
CA LYS A 22 5.21 -7.51 0.15
C LYS A 22 4.93 -8.01 -1.27
N THR A 23 5.88 -7.75 -2.17
CA THR A 23 5.72 -8.12 -3.58
C THR A 23 5.54 -9.63 -3.74
N THR A 24 6.37 -10.44 -3.08
CA THR A 24 6.24 -11.91 -3.10
C THR A 24 4.84 -12.36 -2.65
N LEU A 25 4.31 -11.75 -1.60
CA LEU A 25 2.98 -12.06 -1.11
C LEU A 25 1.89 -11.67 -2.13
N ILE A 26 1.98 -10.46 -2.71
CA ILE A 26 1.03 -9.98 -3.72
C ILE A 26 1.02 -10.91 -4.94
N ASP A 27 2.19 -11.32 -5.41
CA ASP A 27 2.36 -12.22 -6.56
C ASP A 27 1.87 -13.66 -6.28
N THR A 28 1.83 -14.08 -5.01
CA THR A 28 1.37 -15.41 -4.61
C THR A 28 -0.16 -15.52 -4.58
N ILE A 29 -0.87 -14.39 -4.42
CA ILE A 29 -2.32 -14.38 -4.27
C ILE A 29 -3.00 -14.40 -5.63
N ASN A 30 -3.95 -15.33 -5.80
CA ASN A 30 -4.85 -15.31 -6.96
C ASN A 30 -6.02 -14.34 -6.70
N TRP A 31 -5.88 -13.10 -7.17
CA TRP A 31 -6.85 -12.03 -6.92
C TRP A 31 -8.23 -12.28 -7.52
N SER A 32 -8.32 -13.10 -8.58
CA SER A 32 -9.61 -13.49 -9.17
C SER A 32 -10.50 -14.33 -8.24
N ASP A 33 -9.93 -14.87 -7.16
CA ASP A 33 -10.71 -15.58 -6.14
C ASP A 33 -11.53 -14.62 -5.27
N TYR A 34 -11.19 -13.33 -5.26
CA TYR A 34 -11.82 -12.32 -4.41
C TYR A 34 -12.60 -11.26 -5.18
N PHE A 35 -12.18 -10.94 -6.40
CA PHE A 35 -12.73 -9.85 -7.19
C PHE A 35 -12.92 -10.28 -8.63
N ASP A 36 -14.07 -9.94 -9.20
CA ASP A 36 -14.35 -10.15 -10.63
C ASP A 36 -13.64 -9.10 -11.49
N ASN A 37 -13.38 -7.90 -10.92
CA ASN A 37 -12.69 -6.81 -11.58
C ASN A 37 -11.70 -6.14 -10.62
N TYR A 38 -10.42 -6.16 -10.98
CA TYR A 38 -9.34 -5.58 -10.18
C TYR A 38 -8.19 -5.08 -11.05
N GLU A 39 -7.43 -4.14 -10.51
CA GLU A 39 -6.18 -3.62 -11.10
C GLU A 39 -5.05 -3.77 -10.07
N LEU A 40 -4.00 -4.48 -10.46
CA LEU A 40 -2.75 -4.54 -9.71
C LEU A 40 -1.90 -3.33 -10.08
N VAL A 41 -1.67 -2.47 -9.10
CA VAL A 41 -0.83 -1.28 -9.26
C VAL A 41 0.55 -1.60 -8.70
N GLU A 42 1.48 -1.87 -9.60
CA GLU A 42 2.86 -2.19 -9.22
C GLU A 42 3.56 -1.05 -8.49
N SER A 43 4.56 -1.41 -7.68
CA SER A 43 5.42 -0.43 -7.00
C SER A 43 6.16 0.46 -8.00
N HIS A 44 5.80 1.72 -8.03
CA HIS A 44 6.46 2.72 -8.88
C HIS A 44 7.92 2.99 -8.52
N THR A 45 8.38 2.53 -7.36
CA THR A 45 9.80 2.60 -6.97
C THR A 45 10.70 1.93 -7.99
N ARG A 46 10.25 0.84 -8.61
CA ARG A 46 11.00 0.17 -9.70
C ARG A 46 11.06 1.04 -10.95
N ALA A 47 9.95 1.66 -11.33
CA ALA A 47 9.90 2.55 -12.49
C ALA A 47 10.76 3.81 -12.28
N LEU A 48 10.77 4.38 -11.06
CA LEU A 48 11.62 5.52 -10.72
C LEU A 48 13.11 5.14 -10.74
N LYS A 49 13.48 3.95 -10.22
CA LYS A 49 14.84 3.40 -10.35
C LYS A 49 15.26 3.23 -11.80
N ALA A 50 14.40 2.69 -12.64
CA ALA A 50 14.68 2.52 -14.07
C ALA A 50 14.91 3.86 -14.80
N LYS A 51 14.31 4.94 -14.31
CA LYS A 51 14.55 6.32 -14.78
C LYS A 51 15.81 6.97 -14.18
N GLY A 52 16.60 6.21 -13.39
CA GLY A 52 17.82 6.70 -12.76
C GLY A 52 17.59 7.53 -11.49
N MET A 53 16.35 7.63 -10.99
CA MET A 53 16.08 8.36 -9.77
C MET A 53 16.64 7.62 -8.54
N LYS A 54 17.23 8.38 -7.64
CA LYS A 54 17.76 7.87 -6.37
C LYS A 54 16.62 7.72 -5.39
N ILE A 55 16.37 6.53 -4.89
CA ILE A 55 15.29 6.23 -3.94
C ILE A 55 15.83 5.64 -2.64
N ASN A 56 14.97 5.48 -1.66
CA ASN A 56 15.28 5.01 -0.30
C ASN A 56 16.36 5.91 0.34
N GLU A 57 17.47 5.32 0.85
CA GLU A 57 18.55 6.02 1.53
C GLU A 57 19.26 7.11 0.71
N LYS A 58 19.08 7.11 -0.60
CA LYS A 58 19.63 8.11 -1.53
C LYS A 58 18.53 9.05 -2.08
N GLY A 59 17.35 9.01 -1.50
CA GLY A 59 16.23 9.85 -1.91
C GLY A 59 16.58 11.34 -1.83
N SER A 60 16.03 12.12 -2.75
CA SER A 60 16.14 13.58 -2.82
C SER A 60 14.75 14.20 -2.70
N ASP A 61 14.67 15.51 -2.54
CA ASP A 61 13.42 16.27 -2.57
C ASP A 61 12.55 15.90 -3.76
N GLU A 62 13.13 15.95 -4.97
CA GLU A 62 12.45 15.62 -6.21
C GLU A 62 11.90 14.17 -6.20
N THR A 63 12.69 13.23 -5.67
CA THR A 63 12.26 11.83 -5.59
C THR A 63 11.09 11.67 -4.64
N GLN A 64 11.12 12.31 -3.46
CA GLN A 64 10.04 12.18 -2.48
C GLN A 64 8.76 12.85 -2.96
N VAL A 65 8.84 14.01 -3.58
CA VAL A 65 7.69 14.63 -4.25
C VAL A 65 7.10 13.68 -5.29
N SER A 66 7.94 13.12 -6.17
CA SER A 66 7.49 12.19 -7.21
C SER A 66 6.82 10.93 -6.63
N VAL A 67 7.35 10.38 -5.53
CA VAL A 67 6.76 9.21 -4.86
C VAL A 67 5.37 9.56 -4.30
N MET A 68 5.24 10.70 -3.63
CA MET A 68 3.95 11.13 -3.05
C MET A 68 2.92 11.45 -4.13
N ASP A 69 3.32 12.13 -5.22
CA ASP A 69 2.46 12.43 -6.37
C ASP A 69 1.92 11.14 -7.01
N ILE A 70 2.76 10.13 -7.15
CA ILE A 70 2.35 8.85 -7.72
C ILE A 70 1.32 8.17 -6.81
N HIS A 71 1.53 8.14 -5.49
CA HIS A 71 0.56 7.55 -4.56
C HIS A 71 -0.76 8.32 -4.57
N HIS A 72 -0.73 9.64 -4.61
CA HIS A 72 -1.92 10.47 -4.72
C HIS A 72 -2.64 10.25 -6.07
N SER A 73 -1.88 10.19 -7.16
CA SER A 73 -2.42 9.91 -8.51
C SER A 73 -3.09 8.54 -8.60
N ASN A 74 -2.52 7.51 -7.99
CA ASN A 74 -3.14 6.18 -7.95
C ASN A 74 -4.50 6.22 -7.26
N PHE A 75 -4.60 6.95 -6.15
CA PHE A 75 -5.88 7.11 -5.47
C PHE A 75 -6.86 7.92 -6.32
N THR A 76 -6.44 9.03 -6.92
CA THR A 76 -7.29 9.85 -7.80
C THR A 76 -7.78 9.03 -8.99
N LYS A 77 -6.90 8.21 -9.60
CA LYS A 77 -7.27 7.29 -10.67
C LYS A 77 -8.32 6.28 -10.20
N PHE A 78 -8.13 5.66 -9.03
CA PHE A 78 -9.11 4.77 -8.44
C PHE A 78 -10.46 5.47 -8.25
N ASP A 79 -10.48 6.67 -7.66
CA ASP A 79 -11.71 7.40 -7.35
C ASP A 79 -12.50 7.75 -8.61
N THR A 80 -11.80 8.16 -9.68
CA THR A 80 -12.39 8.58 -10.95
C THR A 80 -12.62 7.45 -11.97
N HIS A 81 -12.12 6.24 -11.71
CA HIS A 81 -12.19 5.14 -12.67
C HIS A 81 -13.63 4.63 -12.88
N HIS A 82 -14.11 4.66 -14.11
CA HIS A 82 -15.49 4.34 -14.45
C HIS A 82 -15.83 2.84 -14.49
N ASN A 83 -14.82 1.95 -14.50
CA ASN A 83 -15.02 0.50 -14.64
C ASN A 83 -15.28 -0.24 -13.32
N ASN A 84 -15.40 0.47 -12.19
CA ASN A 84 -15.59 -0.12 -10.85
C ASN A 84 -14.56 -1.19 -10.44
N ALA A 85 -13.32 -1.11 -10.95
CA ALA A 85 -12.26 -2.03 -10.54
C ALA A 85 -11.82 -1.77 -9.09
N ASN A 86 -11.55 -2.85 -8.36
CA ASN A 86 -10.82 -2.78 -7.11
C ASN A 86 -9.35 -2.52 -7.40
N PHE A 87 -8.68 -1.66 -6.63
CA PHE A 87 -7.25 -1.42 -6.79
C PHE A 87 -6.49 -2.10 -5.68
N ILE A 88 -5.42 -2.79 -6.06
CA ILE A 88 -4.49 -3.47 -5.16
C ILE A 88 -3.11 -2.90 -5.41
N THR A 89 -2.54 -2.21 -4.43
CA THR A 89 -1.29 -1.47 -4.61
C THR A 89 -0.14 -2.09 -3.83
N ASP A 90 0.99 -2.32 -4.50
CA ASP A 90 2.28 -2.59 -3.84
C ASP A 90 2.90 -1.25 -3.43
N ARG A 91 2.75 -0.89 -2.16
CA ARG A 91 3.04 0.39 -1.50
C ARG A 91 1.92 1.43 -1.65
N CYS A 92 1.89 2.35 -0.69
CA CYS A 92 0.93 3.46 -0.66
C CYS A 92 1.53 4.71 0.00
N VAL A 93 0.67 5.69 0.28
CA VAL A 93 1.07 6.95 0.95
C VAL A 93 1.77 6.72 2.29
N LEU A 94 1.49 5.59 2.99
CA LEU A 94 2.17 5.24 4.23
C LEU A 94 3.67 4.98 4.00
N ASP A 95 4.02 4.22 2.95
CA ASP A 95 5.44 4.03 2.60
C ASP A 95 6.08 5.38 2.23
N GLY A 96 5.39 6.22 1.47
CA GLY A 96 5.88 7.52 1.05
C GLY A 96 6.20 8.45 2.22
N ILE A 97 5.24 8.64 3.14
CA ILE A 97 5.43 9.54 4.29
C ILE A 97 6.51 9.05 5.25
N VAL A 98 6.56 7.75 5.54
CA VAL A 98 7.58 7.16 6.43
C VAL A 98 8.99 7.41 5.90
N PHE A 99 9.24 7.14 4.63
CA PHE A 99 10.57 7.38 4.04
C PHE A 99 10.88 8.87 3.91
N THR A 100 9.89 9.71 3.65
CA THR A 100 10.07 11.16 3.61
C THR A 100 10.47 11.71 4.98
N GLU A 101 9.77 11.30 6.05
CA GLU A 101 10.12 11.74 7.40
C GLU A 101 11.50 11.25 7.83
N TRP A 102 11.82 9.97 7.57
CA TRP A 102 13.16 9.46 7.87
C TRP A 102 14.26 10.26 7.16
N LEU A 103 14.10 10.59 5.87
CA LEU A 103 15.07 11.39 5.12
C LEU A 103 15.16 12.83 5.66
N SER A 104 14.03 13.43 6.04
CA SER A 104 13.98 14.76 6.64
C SER A 104 14.68 14.79 8.00
N ASN A 105 14.40 13.82 8.88
CA ASN A 105 15.01 13.71 10.20
C ASN A 105 16.53 13.47 10.14
N THR A 106 17.02 12.89 9.06
CA THR A 106 18.46 12.69 8.82
C THR A 106 19.10 13.82 8.00
N GLY A 107 18.37 14.91 7.73
CA GLY A 107 18.87 16.09 7.02
C GLY A 107 19.18 15.85 5.54
N ARG A 108 18.63 14.80 4.93
CA ARG A 108 18.86 14.43 3.51
C ARG A 108 17.93 15.13 2.53
N ILE A 109 16.81 15.65 3.01
CA ILE A 109 15.84 16.43 2.26
C ILE A 109 15.36 17.63 3.09
N HIS A 110 14.76 18.60 2.43
CA HIS A 110 14.24 19.78 3.08
C HIS A 110 12.92 19.53 3.82
N GLN A 111 12.70 20.23 4.93
CA GLN A 111 11.52 20.08 5.79
C GLN A 111 10.19 20.35 5.07
N ASN A 112 10.15 21.28 4.12
CA ASN A 112 8.94 21.56 3.34
C ASN A 112 8.45 20.36 2.51
N ILE A 113 9.34 19.41 2.18
CA ILE A 113 8.96 18.18 1.49
C ILE A 113 8.19 17.26 2.44
N LEU A 114 8.54 17.23 3.73
CA LEU A 114 7.77 16.49 4.73
C LEU A 114 6.38 17.12 4.93
N GLU A 115 6.28 18.45 4.94
CA GLU A 115 4.99 19.14 5.04
C GLU A 115 4.09 18.80 3.83
N TYR A 116 4.65 18.81 2.62
CA TYR A 116 3.97 18.38 1.41
C TYR A 116 3.49 16.93 1.49
N ALA A 117 4.38 16.01 1.86
CA ALA A 117 4.06 14.59 2.00
C ALA A 117 2.97 14.36 3.06
N SER A 118 3.04 15.10 4.18
CA SER A 118 2.04 15.02 5.25
C SER A 118 0.66 15.45 4.76
N SER A 119 0.56 16.49 3.93
CA SER A 119 -0.72 16.92 3.37
C SER A 119 -1.37 15.83 2.50
N ILE A 120 -0.59 15.17 1.66
CA ILE A 120 -1.06 14.06 0.81
C ILE A 120 -1.44 12.84 1.66
N PHE A 121 -0.62 12.50 2.66
CA PHE A 121 -0.90 11.40 3.57
C PHE A 121 -2.25 11.60 4.28
N MET A 122 -2.48 12.78 4.84
CA MET A 122 -3.74 13.11 5.52
C MET A 122 -4.95 13.13 4.59
N ASP A 123 -4.78 13.49 3.32
CA ASP A 123 -5.86 13.42 2.33
C ASP A 123 -6.25 11.98 1.95
N VAL A 124 -5.30 11.05 1.89
CA VAL A 124 -5.51 9.72 1.30
C VAL A 124 -5.68 8.62 2.34
N LYS A 125 -5.07 8.71 3.55
CA LYS A 125 -5.02 7.60 4.52
C LYS A 125 -6.40 7.02 4.87
N ASP A 126 -7.39 7.87 5.12
CA ASP A 126 -8.74 7.46 5.52
C ASP A 126 -9.57 6.90 4.33
N LYS A 127 -9.04 7.01 3.13
CA LYS A 127 -9.67 6.53 1.89
C LYS A 127 -9.20 5.12 1.50
N ILE A 128 -8.17 4.59 2.15
CA ILE A 128 -7.72 3.20 2.00
C ILE A 128 -8.73 2.30 2.73
N ASP A 129 -9.36 1.37 2.02
CA ASP A 129 -10.37 0.49 2.61
C ASP A 129 -9.74 -0.63 3.45
N VAL A 130 -8.59 -1.14 2.99
CA VAL A 130 -7.81 -2.17 3.71
C VAL A 130 -6.32 -1.88 3.52
N LEU A 131 -5.61 -1.72 4.62
CA LEU A 131 -4.17 -1.63 4.66
C LEU A 131 -3.59 -2.93 5.21
N PHE A 132 -2.97 -3.73 4.37
CA PHE A 132 -2.19 -4.90 4.77
C PHE A 132 -0.77 -4.46 5.12
N TYR A 133 -0.47 -4.41 6.40
CA TYR A 133 0.85 -4.08 6.91
C TYR A 133 1.71 -5.31 7.05
N CYS A 134 2.70 -5.47 6.17
CA CYS A 134 3.70 -6.52 6.26
C CYS A 134 4.71 -6.14 7.35
N GLU A 135 4.61 -6.78 8.52
CA GLU A 135 5.52 -6.54 9.64
C GLU A 135 6.98 -6.76 9.22
N PRO A 136 7.92 -6.02 9.83
CA PRO A 136 9.33 -6.20 9.56
C PRO A 136 9.75 -7.65 9.85
N VAL A 137 10.58 -8.20 8.98
CA VAL A 137 11.29 -9.44 9.26
C VAL A 137 12.61 -9.13 9.96
N GLU A 138 13.20 -10.12 10.61
CA GLU A 138 14.50 -9.97 11.26
C GLU A 138 15.51 -9.34 10.28
N TYR A 139 16.25 -8.34 10.77
CA TYR A 139 17.25 -7.67 9.96
C TYR A 139 18.38 -8.66 9.63
N THR A 140 18.57 -8.89 8.34
CA THR A 140 19.71 -9.62 7.80
C THR A 140 20.54 -8.66 6.96
N ASP A 141 21.83 -8.62 7.18
CA ASP A 141 22.77 -7.88 6.33
C ASP A 141 22.95 -8.67 5.04
N ASP A 142 22.16 -8.34 4.03
CA ASP A 142 22.24 -8.92 2.71
C ASP A 142 22.57 -7.87 1.64
N LYS A 143 22.99 -8.34 0.45
CA LYS A 143 23.40 -7.46 -0.66
C LYS A 143 22.29 -6.55 -1.17
N ASP A 144 21.05 -6.86 -0.86
CA ASP A 144 19.87 -6.10 -1.30
C ASP A 144 19.48 -5.01 -0.30
N ARG A 145 19.94 -5.10 0.95
CA ARG A 145 19.75 -4.09 2.00
C ARG A 145 20.93 -3.15 2.04
N LYS A 146 20.69 -1.93 1.55
CA LYS A 146 21.70 -0.83 1.62
C LYS A 146 21.50 0.07 2.84
N MET A 147 20.44 -0.14 3.60
CA MET A 147 20.09 0.63 4.79
C MET A 147 20.82 0.02 6.00
N SER A 148 21.41 0.86 6.87
CA SER A 148 21.99 0.41 8.12
C SER A 148 20.92 -0.22 9.04
N LYS A 149 21.34 -0.98 10.04
CA LYS A 149 20.44 -1.55 11.03
C LYS A 149 19.69 -0.45 11.79
N GLU A 150 20.41 0.59 12.20
CA GLU A 150 19.87 1.74 12.94
C GLU A 150 18.82 2.50 12.10
N ASP A 151 19.12 2.77 10.83
CA ASP A 151 18.16 3.40 9.91
C ASP A 151 16.93 2.51 9.70
N HIS A 152 17.12 1.19 9.60
CA HIS A 152 16.02 0.24 9.47
C HIS A 152 15.11 0.25 10.71
N GLU A 153 15.69 0.23 11.92
CA GLU A 153 14.95 0.31 13.18
C GLU A 153 14.15 1.62 13.25
N MET A 154 14.75 2.75 12.87
CA MET A 154 14.05 4.04 12.83
C MET A 154 12.87 4.02 11.85
N VAL A 155 13.05 3.49 10.65
CA VAL A 155 11.97 3.33 9.67
C VAL A 155 10.85 2.46 10.22
N CYS A 156 11.17 1.36 10.93
CA CYS A 156 10.15 0.52 11.57
C CYS A 156 9.36 1.28 12.66
N ILE A 157 10.04 2.10 13.47
CA ILE A 157 9.39 2.96 14.48
C ILE A 157 8.44 3.96 13.81
N LEU A 158 8.87 4.59 12.72
CA LEU A 158 8.01 5.52 11.97
C LEU A 158 6.79 4.81 11.36
N PHE A 159 6.95 3.60 10.82
CA PHE A 159 5.79 2.81 10.37
C PHE A 159 4.78 2.62 11.49
N GLU A 160 5.21 2.21 12.69
CA GLU A 160 4.30 2.02 13.82
C GLU A 160 3.61 3.34 14.23
N ALA A 161 4.33 4.45 14.24
CA ALA A 161 3.77 5.77 14.55
C ALA A 161 2.68 6.16 13.56
N TYR A 162 2.94 6.05 12.25
CA TYR A 162 1.96 6.40 11.23
C TYR A 162 0.80 5.41 11.13
N ILE A 163 1.02 4.11 11.37
CA ILE A 163 -0.06 3.10 11.42
C ILE A 163 -1.06 3.43 12.52
N SER A 164 -0.60 3.98 13.66
CA SER A 164 -1.48 4.38 14.76
C SER A 164 -2.47 5.50 14.39
N MET A 165 -2.25 6.19 13.26
CA MET A 165 -3.14 7.24 12.72
C MET A 165 -4.27 6.70 11.83
N PHE A 166 -4.29 5.40 11.54
CA PHE A 166 -5.37 4.75 10.79
C PHE A 166 -6.45 4.23 11.73
N ASP A 167 -7.68 4.09 11.20
CA ASP A 167 -8.72 3.32 11.92
C ASP A 167 -8.26 1.86 12.09
N LEU A 168 -8.48 1.30 13.28
CA LEU A 168 -8.09 -0.08 13.60
C LEU A 168 -8.72 -1.11 12.66
N ASN A 169 -9.89 -0.82 12.10
CA ASN A 169 -10.57 -1.71 11.16
C ASN A 169 -9.93 -1.69 9.75
N GLN A 170 -9.18 -0.64 9.41
CA GLN A 170 -8.49 -0.52 8.13
C GLN A 170 -7.20 -1.36 8.11
N VAL A 171 -6.52 -1.52 9.23
CA VAL A 171 -5.19 -2.14 9.31
C VAL A 171 -5.29 -3.63 9.61
N VAL A 172 -4.63 -4.42 8.78
CA VAL A 172 -4.46 -5.87 8.97
C VAL A 172 -2.97 -6.17 9.01
N ARG A 173 -2.47 -6.58 10.17
CA ARG A 173 -1.06 -6.94 10.35
C ARG A 173 -0.77 -8.31 9.77
N LEU A 174 0.28 -8.41 8.97
CA LEU A 174 0.73 -9.63 8.31
C LEU A 174 2.07 -10.07 8.90
N LYS A 175 2.03 -11.17 9.66
CA LYS A 175 3.20 -11.78 10.32
C LYS A 175 3.35 -13.25 9.91
N GLY A 176 4.56 -13.78 9.98
CA GLY A 176 4.85 -15.17 9.70
C GLY A 176 5.30 -15.43 8.25
N SER A 177 5.18 -16.66 7.80
CA SER A 177 5.55 -17.10 6.44
C SER A 177 4.63 -16.48 5.37
N VAL A 178 5.01 -16.60 4.11
CA VAL A 178 4.18 -16.13 2.97
C VAL A 178 2.81 -16.81 2.99
N GLU A 179 2.77 -18.11 3.29
CA GLU A 179 1.53 -18.91 3.36
C GLU A 179 0.62 -18.45 4.51
N GLU A 180 1.20 -18.17 5.69
CA GLU A 180 0.46 -17.67 6.85
C GLU A 180 -0.14 -16.29 6.56
N ARG A 181 0.66 -15.39 5.97
CA ARG A 181 0.20 -14.06 5.54
C ARG A 181 -0.88 -14.14 4.47
N ALA A 182 -0.74 -15.03 3.48
CA ALA A 182 -1.76 -15.27 2.46
C ALA A 182 -3.08 -15.76 3.07
N LYS A 183 -3.04 -16.62 4.10
CA LYS A 183 -4.25 -17.04 4.85
C LYS A 183 -4.93 -15.87 5.56
N ILE A 184 -4.16 -14.93 6.15
CA ILE A 184 -4.71 -13.73 6.79
C ILE A 184 -5.42 -12.87 5.74
N VAL A 185 -4.79 -12.62 4.59
CA VAL A 185 -5.38 -11.88 3.47
C VAL A 185 -6.67 -12.58 3.00
N HIS A 186 -6.62 -13.90 2.80
CA HIS A 186 -7.80 -14.71 2.45
C HIS A 186 -8.95 -14.49 3.43
N ASN A 187 -8.70 -14.64 4.73
CA ASN A 187 -9.73 -14.49 5.75
C ASN A 187 -10.35 -13.09 5.77
N LYS A 188 -9.56 -12.03 5.49
CA LYS A 188 -10.06 -10.66 5.40
C LYS A 188 -10.92 -10.43 4.16
N LEU A 189 -10.57 -11.04 3.03
CA LEU A 189 -11.18 -10.76 1.72
C LEU A 189 -12.25 -11.76 1.28
N LYS A 190 -12.37 -12.93 1.91
CA LYS A 190 -13.26 -14.02 1.49
C LYS A 190 -14.74 -13.65 1.31
N HIS A 191 -15.20 -12.58 1.95
CA HIS A 191 -16.58 -12.11 1.86
C HIS A 191 -16.82 -11.05 0.77
N ASN A 192 -15.78 -10.68 0.01
CA ASN A 192 -15.90 -9.64 -1.01
C ASN A 192 -16.50 -10.16 -2.33
N LYS A 193 -16.40 -11.46 -2.59
CA LYS A 193 -16.99 -12.06 -3.78
C LYS A 193 -18.47 -12.38 -3.52
N ARG A 194 -19.38 -11.83 -4.33
CA ARG A 194 -20.78 -12.25 -4.31
C ARG A 194 -20.84 -13.75 -4.65
N PRO A 195 -21.67 -14.56 -3.94
CA PRO A 195 -21.90 -15.93 -4.38
C PRO A 195 -22.35 -15.89 -5.85
N LYS A 196 -21.67 -16.66 -6.70
CA LYS A 196 -22.18 -16.86 -8.08
C LYS A 196 -23.58 -17.43 -7.93
N LEU A 197 -24.59 -16.70 -8.39
CA LEU A 197 -25.94 -17.24 -8.54
C LEU A 197 -25.81 -18.52 -9.37
N ASN A 198 -26.25 -19.65 -8.84
CA ASN A 198 -26.29 -20.91 -9.59
C ASN A 198 -27.13 -20.67 -10.84
N GLU A 199 -26.66 -21.11 -12.00
CA GLU A 199 -27.37 -20.98 -13.28
C GLU A 199 -28.83 -21.49 -13.19
N GLN A 200 -29.16 -22.32 -12.21
CA GLN A 200 -30.51 -22.78 -11.92
C GLN A 200 -31.45 -21.72 -11.31
N GLU A 201 -30.93 -20.69 -10.63
CA GLU A 201 -31.73 -19.61 -10.05
C GLU A 201 -32.07 -18.51 -11.08
N ILE A 202 -31.36 -18.46 -12.21
CA ILE A 202 -31.64 -17.51 -13.30
C ILE A 202 -32.86 -17.96 -14.10
N LEU A 203 -33.15 -19.26 -14.15
CA LEU A 203 -34.25 -19.84 -14.91
C LEU A 203 -35.63 -19.72 -14.24
N TRP A 204 -35.70 -19.29 -12.97
CA TRP A 204 -36.98 -19.14 -12.25
C TRP A 204 -37.46 -17.69 -12.16
N ASN A 205 -36.69 -16.70 -12.64
CA ASN A 205 -37.04 -15.28 -12.65
C ASN A 205 -37.15 -14.66 -14.05
N SER A 206 -37.25 -15.48 -15.07
CA SER A 206 -37.59 -15.10 -16.45
C SER A 206 -39.03 -15.66 -16.83
#